data_4e8c3c778da65341104765c00653a460
#
_entry.id   4e8c3c778da65341104765c00653a460
#
_cell.length_a   1.000
_cell.length_b   1.000
_cell.length_c   1.000
_cell.angle_alpha   90.00
_cell.angle_beta   90.00
_cell.angle_gamma   90.00
#
_symmetry.space_group_name_H-M   'P 1'
#
loop_
_entity.id
_entity.type
_entity.pdbx_description
1 polymer ?
#
loop_
_entity_poly.entity_id
_entity_poly.type
_entity_poly.pdbx_seq_one_letter_code
_entity_poly.pdbx_strand_id
1 'polypeptide(L)'
;MNILKKQTISIGLCFALAVSTLSAFTPATAAAKAKLVKKKLTLTVGQKKKIAIKSKKKKAKYSFKASNKKASVSKSGVITAKKAGKVKITVKEKLKKKTRKVGTITVTIKKKTAQNTTVPALNTPTPVVTATPAASPSNEPTAEPTATATAIPAPKATPTPFPENPEFSNIPNGYTAKNQANKGEVERFEYESTEYISDDESAKKTPIDRYAMVVLPKDYSKTKKYPVVYMLHGLSDTPESMVGNGILNDGAGTQYVVWNAIANGDVKECIVVYPCVCCNEEGKSSFNTDAKTASYYDYIINDLTKVLMPAINKEYSTLTGRENTAVCGFSMGGRETLNIGIRRPDLFSGIGLFNPAPGALDGGDMLTKADLKLADEYINSTYIQITKGATDTVVGSNPTNYYNALKAAGIPCSYYETMGGDPAGKGNGGHWATVYHHGLYNFLKRIFK
;
A
#
# COMPACT_ATOMS: atom_id res chain seq x y z
N MET A 1 -23.54 61.84 28.22
CA MET A 1 -22.40 61.04 28.67
C MET A 1 -22.59 59.64 28.12
N ASN A 2 -21.96 59.40 26.95
CA ASN A 2 -22.23 58.23 26.12
C ASN A 2 -21.29 57.07 26.47
N ILE A 3 -21.86 55.92 26.82
CA ILE A 3 -21.14 54.66 27.03
C ILE A 3 -21.18 53.86 25.72
N LEU A 4 -20.03 53.73 25.04
CA LEU A 4 -19.85 52.88 23.90
C LEU A 4 -19.77 51.40 24.35
N LYS A 5 -20.71 50.57 23.91
CA LYS A 5 -20.61 49.11 23.98
C LYS A 5 -19.75 48.62 22.83
N LYS A 6 -18.64 47.96 23.14
CA LYS A 6 -17.86 47.17 22.19
C LYS A 6 -18.60 45.85 21.91
N GLN A 7 -19.02 45.65 20.69
CA GLN A 7 -19.48 44.35 20.20
C GLN A 7 -18.29 43.59 19.62
N THR A 8 -18.09 42.39 20.13
CA THR A 8 -17.12 41.43 19.62
C THR A 8 -17.78 40.68 18.45
N ILE A 9 -17.25 40.83 17.25
CA ILE A 9 -17.73 40.11 16.06
C ILE A 9 -17.00 38.79 15.99
N SER A 10 -17.74 37.68 16.20
CA SER A 10 -17.30 36.34 15.86
C SER A 10 -17.48 36.14 14.37
N ILE A 11 -16.40 35.96 13.63
CA ILE A 11 -16.45 35.57 12.21
C ILE A 11 -16.59 34.05 12.13
N GLY A 12 -17.84 33.60 11.96
CA GLY A 12 -18.15 32.24 11.51
C GLY A 12 -18.15 32.22 9.99
N LEU A 13 -17.19 31.51 9.39
CA LEU A 13 -17.11 31.37 7.94
C LEU A 13 -18.06 30.26 7.48
N CYS A 14 -19.34 30.60 7.22
CA CYS A 14 -20.27 29.77 6.46
C CYS A 14 -20.08 30.04 4.97
N PHE A 15 -19.60 29.06 4.22
CA PHE A 15 -19.69 29.08 2.77
C PHE A 15 -21.16 28.79 2.36
N ALA A 16 -21.93 29.84 2.13
CA ALA A 16 -23.19 29.76 1.44
C ALA A 16 -22.95 30.01 -0.05
N LEU A 17 -23.25 29.02 -0.89
CA LEU A 17 -23.30 29.19 -2.36
C LEU A 17 -24.44 30.14 -2.71
N ALA A 18 -24.11 31.36 -3.09
CA ALA A 18 -25.08 32.25 -3.78
C ALA A 18 -25.06 31.90 -5.27
N VAL A 19 -26.15 31.30 -5.75
CA VAL A 19 -26.41 31.13 -7.17
C VAL A 19 -26.94 32.46 -7.72
N SER A 20 -26.05 33.21 -8.37
CA SER A 20 -26.49 34.34 -9.23
C SER A 20 -26.59 33.82 -10.67
N THR A 21 -27.83 33.79 -11.17
CA THR A 21 -28.14 33.50 -12.57
C THR A 21 -27.68 34.66 -13.45
N LEU A 22 -26.52 34.49 -14.08
CA LEU A 22 -26.15 35.30 -15.23
C LEU A 22 -26.18 34.40 -16.46
N SER A 23 -27.20 34.56 -17.29
CA SER A 23 -27.31 33.86 -18.58
C SER A 23 -26.28 34.41 -19.55
N ALA A 24 -25.09 33.81 -19.57
CA ALA A 24 -24.14 34.00 -20.65
C ALA A 24 -24.28 32.83 -21.63
N PHE A 25 -24.66 33.13 -22.86
CA PHE A 25 -24.62 32.23 -24.00
C PHE A 25 -23.16 31.74 -24.18
N THR A 26 -22.80 30.57 -23.63
CA THR A 26 -21.59 29.90 -23.99
C THR A 26 -21.86 28.99 -25.19
N PRO A 27 -21.04 29.07 -26.26
CA PRO A 27 -21.19 28.14 -27.40
C PRO A 27 -21.05 26.72 -26.87
N ALA A 28 -21.98 25.85 -27.27
CA ALA A 28 -21.99 24.44 -26.89
C ALA A 28 -20.64 23.78 -27.28
N THR A 29 -19.78 23.56 -26.32
CA THR A 29 -18.58 22.81 -26.54
C THR A 29 -18.95 21.41 -27.00
N ALA A 30 -18.52 21.06 -28.21
CA ALA A 30 -18.83 19.77 -28.82
C ALA A 30 -18.35 18.65 -27.87
N ALA A 31 -19.31 17.87 -27.35
CA ALA A 31 -19.03 16.83 -26.37
C ALA A 31 -17.94 15.89 -26.85
N ALA A 32 -16.88 15.76 -26.08
CA ALA A 32 -15.69 15.00 -26.43
C ALA A 32 -16.03 13.57 -26.91
N LYS A 33 -15.43 13.14 -28.00
CA LYS A 33 -15.63 11.79 -28.57
C LYS A 33 -14.91 10.76 -27.68
N ALA A 34 -15.55 9.62 -27.42
CA ALA A 34 -14.91 8.52 -26.69
C ALA A 34 -13.65 8.03 -27.42
N LYS A 35 -12.55 7.83 -26.67
CA LYS A 35 -11.24 7.41 -27.17
C LYS A 35 -10.70 6.25 -26.33
N LEU A 36 -9.93 5.34 -26.95
CA LEU A 36 -9.20 4.30 -26.23
C LEU A 36 -8.02 4.91 -25.47
N VAL A 37 -7.83 4.48 -24.21
CA VAL A 37 -6.70 4.91 -23.37
C VAL A 37 -5.40 4.29 -23.88
N LYS A 38 -5.41 2.99 -24.16
CA LYS A 38 -4.24 2.27 -24.73
C LYS A 38 -4.61 1.63 -26.07
N LYS A 39 -3.72 1.72 -27.06
CA LYS A 39 -3.87 1.10 -28.39
C LYS A 39 -3.08 -0.21 -28.51
N LYS A 40 -2.14 -0.46 -27.61
CA LYS A 40 -1.34 -1.70 -27.52
C LYS A 40 -1.42 -2.22 -26.08
N LEU A 41 -1.51 -3.53 -25.90
CA LEU A 41 -1.48 -4.23 -24.62
C LEU A 41 -0.64 -5.48 -24.75
N THR A 42 0.11 -5.83 -23.71
CA THR A 42 0.78 -7.12 -23.57
C THR A 42 0.13 -7.89 -22.43
N LEU A 43 -0.21 -9.15 -22.65
CA LEU A 43 -0.79 -10.05 -21.65
C LEU A 43 -0.06 -11.38 -21.72
N THR A 44 -0.06 -12.13 -20.62
CA THR A 44 0.36 -13.53 -20.58
C THR A 44 -0.87 -14.43 -20.67
N VAL A 45 -0.74 -15.64 -21.19
CA VAL A 45 -1.84 -16.62 -21.26
C VAL A 45 -2.46 -16.79 -19.87
N GLY A 46 -3.79 -16.69 -19.77
CA GLY A 46 -4.56 -16.69 -18.52
C GLY A 46 -4.92 -15.30 -18.00
N GLN A 47 -4.11 -14.28 -18.29
CA GLN A 47 -4.38 -12.92 -17.79
C GLN A 47 -5.66 -12.31 -18.37
N LYS A 48 -6.32 -11.51 -17.53
CA LYS A 48 -7.50 -10.72 -17.88
C LYS A 48 -7.18 -9.23 -17.74
N LYS A 49 -7.67 -8.40 -18.68
CA LYS A 49 -7.52 -6.93 -18.61
C LYS A 49 -8.75 -6.22 -19.18
N LYS A 50 -9.26 -5.23 -18.46
CA LYS A 50 -10.39 -4.41 -18.87
C LYS A 50 -9.95 -3.32 -19.85
N ILE A 51 -10.72 -3.10 -20.91
CA ILE A 51 -10.48 -2.03 -21.88
C ILE A 51 -10.91 -0.69 -21.29
N ALA A 52 -9.96 0.24 -21.13
CA ALA A 52 -10.23 1.59 -20.68
C ALA A 52 -10.61 2.51 -21.86
N ILE A 53 -11.73 3.24 -21.71
CA ILE A 53 -12.24 4.19 -22.70
C ILE A 53 -12.44 5.52 -22.00
N LYS A 54 -11.76 6.59 -22.44
CA LYS A 54 -11.98 7.96 -21.98
C LYS A 54 -13.20 8.58 -22.66
N SER A 55 -13.82 9.56 -22.01
CA SER A 55 -14.96 10.34 -22.50
C SER A 55 -16.15 9.44 -22.89
N LYS A 56 -16.47 8.43 -22.07
CA LYS A 56 -17.68 7.62 -22.26
C LYS A 56 -18.93 8.48 -22.12
N LYS A 57 -19.89 8.27 -23.00
CA LYS A 57 -21.21 8.94 -22.92
C LYS A 57 -22.17 8.09 -22.09
N LYS A 58 -22.85 8.68 -21.10
CA LYS A 58 -23.78 7.98 -20.18
C LYS A 58 -24.85 7.11 -20.88
N LYS A 59 -25.32 7.52 -22.07
CA LYS A 59 -26.36 6.80 -22.85
C LYS A 59 -25.82 5.94 -24.00
N ALA A 60 -24.47 5.76 -24.11
CA ALA A 60 -23.88 4.96 -25.18
C ALA A 60 -23.66 3.51 -24.75
N LYS A 61 -23.96 2.57 -25.66
CA LYS A 61 -23.60 1.15 -25.50
C LYS A 61 -22.28 0.87 -26.22
N TYR A 62 -21.39 0.14 -25.59
CA TYR A 62 -20.09 -0.25 -26.15
C TYR A 62 -20.10 -1.73 -26.51
N SER A 63 -19.50 -2.07 -27.66
CA SER A 63 -19.32 -3.46 -28.10
C SER A 63 -17.88 -3.71 -28.49
N PHE A 64 -17.43 -4.95 -28.27
CA PHE A 64 -16.05 -5.37 -28.40
C PHE A 64 -15.99 -6.63 -29.26
N LYS A 65 -15.05 -6.69 -30.21
CA LYS A 65 -14.86 -7.85 -31.09
C LYS A 65 -13.39 -8.18 -31.23
N ALA A 66 -12.99 -9.40 -30.83
CA ALA A 66 -11.65 -9.91 -31.06
C ALA A 66 -11.51 -10.42 -32.51
N SER A 67 -10.35 -10.25 -33.11
CA SER A 67 -10.06 -10.66 -34.49
C SER A 67 -9.80 -12.16 -34.65
N ASN A 68 -9.49 -12.88 -33.56
CA ASN A 68 -9.26 -14.30 -33.55
C ASN A 68 -9.49 -14.91 -32.16
N LYS A 69 -9.37 -16.25 -32.04
CA LYS A 69 -9.65 -17.02 -30.82
C LYS A 69 -8.50 -17.00 -29.78
N LYS A 70 -7.38 -16.27 -30.02
CA LYS A 70 -6.26 -16.16 -29.07
C LYS A 70 -6.63 -15.36 -27.82
N ALA A 71 -7.65 -14.51 -27.90
CA ALA A 71 -8.30 -13.88 -26.77
C ALA A 71 -9.81 -13.88 -26.94
N SER A 72 -10.54 -13.85 -25.82
CA SER A 72 -11.96 -13.47 -25.80
C SER A 72 -12.12 -12.09 -25.18
N VAL A 73 -13.24 -11.44 -25.45
CA VAL A 73 -13.60 -10.17 -24.84
C VAL A 73 -15.05 -10.19 -24.40
N SER A 74 -15.33 -9.85 -23.15
CA SER A 74 -16.68 -9.85 -22.58
C SER A 74 -17.50 -8.65 -23.08
N LYS A 75 -18.82 -8.68 -22.84
CA LYS A 75 -19.72 -7.55 -23.07
C LYS A 75 -19.33 -6.31 -22.25
N SER A 76 -18.70 -6.49 -21.09
CA SER A 76 -18.17 -5.42 -20.23
C SER A 76 -16.81 -4.89 -20.66
N GLY A 77 -16.17 -5.50 -21.68
CA GLY A 77 -14.88 -5.10 -22.24
C GLY A 77 -13.67 -5.72 -21.54
N VAL A 78 -13.83 -6.82 -20.81
CA VAL A 78 -12.72 -7.56 -20.22
C VAL A 78 -12.13 -8.52 -21.26
N ILE A 79 -10.85 -8.35 -21.56
CA ILE A 79 -10.06 -9.25 -22.42
C ILE A 79 -9.58 -10.41 -21.56
N THR A 80 -9.69 -11.64 -22.05
CA THR A 80 -9.07 -12.84 -21.49
C THR A 80 -8.09 -13.41 -22.50
N ALA A 81 -6.82 -13.48 -22.15
CA ALA A 81 -5.75 -14.04 -22.99
C ALA A 81 -5.80 -15.57 -22.95
N LYS A 82 -6.06 -16.25 -24.08
CA LYS A 82 -6.27 -17.71 -24.17
C LYS A 82 -5.07 -18.46 -24.75
N LYS A 83 -4.38 -17.87 -25.74
CA LYS A 83 -3.26 -18.52 -26.46
C LYS A 83 -2.26 -17.44 -26.90
N ALA A 84 -0.98 -17.76 -26.83
CA ALA A 84 0.10 -16.86 -27.24
C ALA A 84 -0.04 -16.39 -28.68
N GLY A 85 0.37 -15.14 -28.94
CA GLY A 85 0.36 -14.48 -30.24
C GLY A 85 -0.37 -13.14 -30.21
N LYS A 86 -0.60 -12.55 -31.38
CA LYS A 86 -1.24 -11.22 -31.51
C LYS A 86 -2.74 -11.36 -31.81
N VAL A 87 -3.56 -10.49 -31.22
CA VAL A 87 -5.00 -10.35 -31.49
C VAL A 87 -5.35 -8.86 -31.53
N LYS A 88 -6.23 -8.46 -32.46
CA LYS A 88 -6.76 -7.08 -32.52
C LYS A 88 -8.17 -7.09 -31.93
N ILE A 89 -8.48 -6.13 -31.03
CA ILE A 89 -9.80 -5.96 -30.46
C ILE A 89 -10.39 -4.64 -30.95
N THR A 90 -11.45 -4.71 -31.70
CA THR A 90 -12.18 -3.53 -32.21
C THR A 90 -13.24 -3.12 -31.20
N VAL A 91 -13.25 -1.83 -30.86
CA VAL A 91 -14.24 -1.22 -29.98
C VAL A 91 -15.14 -0.29 -30.76
N LYS A 92 -16.45 -0.50 -30.62
CA LYS A 92 -17.49 0.34 -31.23
C LYS A 92 -18.40 0.96 -30.16
N GLU A 93 -18.86 2.18 -30.39
CA GLU A 93 -19.83 2.89 -29.59
C GLU A 93 -21.14 3.00 -30.38
N LYS A 94 -22.28 2.66 -29.76
CA LYS A 94 -23.63 2.92 -30.30
C LYS A 94 -24.32 3.93 -29.40
N LEU A 95 -24.64 5.08 -29.98
CA LEU A 95 -25.40 6.14 -29.32
C LEU A 95 -26.65 6.44 -30.15
N LYS A 96 -27.84 6.24 -29.56
CA LYS A 96 -29.12 6.25 -30.30
C LYS A 96 -29.02 5.26 -31.48
N LYS A 97 -29.38 5.68 -32.70
CA LYS A 97 -29.32 4.84 -33.92
C LYS A 97 -27.93 4.83 -34.59
N LYS A 98 -26.95 5.67 -34.16
CA LYS A 98 -25.64 5.77 -34.81
C LYS A 98 -24.59 4.91 -34.12
N THR A 99 -23.85 4.09 -34.90
CA THR A 99 -22.71 3.29 -34.44
C THR A 99 -21.43 3.84 -35.06
N ARG A 100 -20.39 4.05 -34.21
CA ARG A 100 -19.07 4.45 -34.71
C ARG A 100 -17.97 3.58 -34.11
N LYS A 101 -16.86 3.46 -34.81
CA LYS A 101 -15.65 2.84 -34.30
C LYS A 101 -14.96 3.81 -33.32
N VAL A 102 -14.67 3.35 -32.09
CA VAL A 102 -13.89 4.09 -31.09
C VAL A 102 -12.41 3.89 -31.37
N GLY A 103 -12.01 2.67 -31.70
CA GLY A 103 -10.63 2.34 -32.03
C GLY A 103 -10.38 0.82 -32.06
N THR A 104 -9.12 0.45 -32.25
CA THR A 104 -8.65 -0.92 -32.21
C THR A 104 -7.46 -1.01 -31.24
N ILE A 105 -7.45 -2.05 -30.40
CA ILE A 105 -6.37 -2.37 -29.48
C ILE A 105 -5.65 -3.60 -30.04
N THR A 106 -4.33 -3.52 -30.18
CA THR A 106 -3.49 -4.68 -30.50
C THR A 106 -3.02 -5.30 -29.19
N VAL A 107 -3.38 -6.57 -28.96
CA VAL A 107 -2.99 -7.33 -27.78
C VAL A 107 -1.94 -8.35 -28.19
N THR A 108 -0.75 -8.28 -27.60
CA THR A 108 0.30 -9.30 -27.72
C THR A 108 0.21 -10.24 -26.52
N ILE A 109 0.04 -11.52 -26.74
CA ILE A 109 -0.08 -12.52 -25.69
C ILE A 109 1.19 -13.37 -25.68
N LYS A 110 1.93 -13.33 -24.56
CA LYS A 110 3.12 -14.16 -24.31
C LYS A 110 2.70 -15.52 -23.76
N LYS A 111 3.52 -16.55 -23.98
CA LYS A 111 3.35 -17.86 -23.30
C LYS A 111 3.53 -17.64 -21.80
N LYS A 112 2.80 -18.38 -20.97
CA LYS A 112 3.11 -18.48 -19.55
C LYS A 112 4.42 -19.26 -19.46
N THR A 113 5.50 -18.64 -19.03
CA THR A 113 6.75 -19.32 -18.73
C THR A 113 6.47 -20.22 -17.54
N ALA A 114 6.62 -21.53 -17.70
CA ALA A 114 6.65 -22.44 -16.56
C ALA A 114 7.87 -21.99 -15.73
N GLN A 115 7.67 -21.65 -14.46
CA GLN A 115 8.78 -21.63 -13.53
C GLN A 115 9.31 -23.07 -13.47
N ASN A 116 10.50 -23.28 -14.03
CA ASN A 116 11.27 -24.47 -13.76
C ASN A 116 11.65 -24.40 -12.27
N THR A 117 10.91 -25.10 -11.45
CA THR A 117 11.41 -25.62 -10.19
C THR A 117 12.34 -26.78 -10.55
N THR A 118 13.56 -26.48 -10.93
CA THR A 118 14.64 -27.46 -10.87
C THR A 118 15.00 -27.62 -9.41
N VAL A 119 14.41 -28.62 -8.78
CA VAL A 119 14.98 -29.27 -7.62
C VAL A 119 16.29 -29.90 -8.11
N PRO A 120 17.45 -29.61 -7.51
CA PRO A 120 18.68 -30.35 -7.86
C PRO A 120 18.46 -31.83 -7.53
N ALA A 121 18.58 -32.69 -8.52
CA ALA A 121 18.57 -34.11 -8.31
C ALA A 121 19.77 -34.49 -7.43
N LEU A 122 19.46 -35.19 -6.34
CA LEU A 122 20.42 -35.86 -5.46
C LEU A 122 21.15 -36.93 -6.29
N ASN A 123 22.42 -36.71 -6.57
CA ASN A 123 23.27 -37.68 -7.23
C ASN A 123 23.48 -38.88 -6.30
N THR A 124 22.89 -39.99 -6.64
CA THR A 124 23.21 -41.33 -6.09
C THR A 124 24.56 -41.76 -6.68
N PRO A 125 25.57 -42.10 -5.87
CA PRO A 125 26.83 -42.61 -6.42
C PRO A 125 26.68 -44.07 -6.86
N THR A 126 27.04 -44.32 -8.10
CA THR A 126 27.21 -45.66 -8.65
C THR A 126 28.48 -46.30 -8.09
N PRO A 127 28.51 -47.60 -7.68
CA PRO A 127 29.69 -48.23 -7.14
C PRO A 127 30.70 -48.54 -8.25
N VAL A 128 31.93 -48.10 -8.09
CA VAL A 128 33.08 -48.52 -8.89
C VAL A 128 33.84 -49.59 -8.16
N VAL A 129 34.11 -50.66 -8.89
CA VAL A 129 34.78 -51.89 -8.46
C VAL A 129 36.26 -51.70 -8.22
N THR A 130 36.71 -52.42 -7.24
CA THR A 130 38.04 -52.69 -6.65
C THR A 130 39.20 -52.89 -7.63
N ALA A 131 40.32 -52.34 -7.28
CA ALA A 131 41.66 -52.94 -7.54
C ALA A 131 42.63 -52.55 -6.44
N THR A 132 43.19 -53.52 -5.74
CA THR A 132 44.27 -53.50 -4.75
C THR A 132 45.50 -54.15 -5.43
N PRO A 133 46.75 -54.13 -4.95
CA PRO A 133 47.44 -53.27 -3.93
C PRO A 133 48.85 -52.84 -4.36
N ALA A 134 49.51 -51.99 -3.58
CA ALA A 134 50.95 -52.11 -3.30
C ALA A 134 51.36 -51.20 -2.09
N ALA A 135 52.33 -51.70 -1.31
CA ALA A 135 52.66 -51.38 0.03
C ALA A 135 53.39 -50.04 0.29
N SER A 136 53.14 -49.55 1.48
CA SER A 136 53.88 -48.80 2.52
C SER A 136 55.32 -48.25 2.23
N PRO A 137 55.73 -47.11 2.86
CA PRO A 137 55.91 -47.07 4.33
C PRO A 137 55.52 -45.72 5.01
N SER A 138 55.12 -45.89 6.23
CA SER A 138 55.34 -45.11 7.48
C SER A 138 55.80 -43.67 7.38
N ASN A 139 54.97 -42.75 7.95
CA ASN A 139 55.40 -41.74 8.95
C ASN A 139 54.19 -41.09 9.64
N GLU A 140 54.33 -40.97 10.91
CA GLU A 140 53.80 -40.21 12.02
C GLU A 140 52.55 -39.31 11.87
N PRO A 141 51.64 -39.23 12.87
CA PRO A 141 50.32 -38.64 12.77
C PRO A 141 50.35 -37.12 12.96
N THR A 142 49.98 -36.40 11.92
CA THR A 142 49.59 -34.98 12.04
C THR A 142 48.13 -34.92 12.42
N ALA A 143 47.82 -34.23 13.51
CA ALA A 143 46.47 -34.04 14.03
C ALA A 143 45.51 -33.47 12.96
N GLU A 144 44.46 -34.21 12.67
CA GLU A 144 43.33 -33.82 11.81
C GLU A 144 42.51 -32.70 12.49
N PRO A 145 42.17 -31.60 11.82
CA PRO A 145 41.30 -30.61 12.41
C PRO A 145 39.89 -31.20 12.56
N THR A 146 39.44 -31.28 13.79
CA THR A 146 38.09 -31.68 14.18
C THR A 146 37.05 -30.91 13.37
N ALA A 147 36.26 -31.60 12.54
CA ALA A 147 35.17 -31.02 11.83
C ALA A 147 34.16 -30.42 12.83
N THR A 148 34.06 -29.09 12.86
CA THR A 148 33.06 -28.39 13.64
C THR A 148 31.70 -28.79 13.11
N ALA A 149 30.92 -29.51 13.90
CA ALA A 149 29.55 -29.87 13.57
C ALA A 149 28.77 -28.59 13.29
N THR A 150 28.33 -28.40 12.04
CA THR A 150 27.43 -27.32 11.67
C THR A 150 26.13 -27.52 12.45
N ALA A 151 25.86 -26.66 13.39
CA ALA A 151 24.60 -26.68 14.15
C ALA A 151 23.39 -26.63 13.20
N ILE A 152 22.58 -27.67 13.26
CA ILE A 152 21.28 -27.69 12.58
C ILE A 152 20.49 -26.49 13.13
N PRO A 153 19.99 -25.55 12.29
CA PRO A 153 19.18 -24.44 12.77
C PRO A 153 18.00 -24.99 13.57
N ALA A 154 17.82 -24.50 14.79
CA ALA A 154 16.67 -24.86 15.61
C ALA A 154 15.38 -24.63 14.81
N PRO A 155 14.38 -25.49 14.89
CA PRO A 155 13.10 -25.30 14.18
C PRO A 155 12.53 -23.94 14.56
N LYS A 156 12.23 -23.11 13.56
CA LYS A 156 11.62 -21.79 13.75
C LYS A 156 10.30 -22.00 14.49
N ALA A 157 10.17 -21.40 15.67
CA ALA A 157 8.95 -21.50 16.46
C ALA A 157 7.73 -21.13 15.59
N THR A 158 6.69 -21.96 15.64
CA THR A 158 5.45 -21.66 14.94
C THR A 158 4.88 -20.37 15.53
N PRO A 159 4.59 -19.33 14.71
CA PRO A 159 4.06 -18.08 15.24
C PRO A 159 2.74 -18.32 15.98
N THR A 160 2.59 -17.76 17.17
CA THR A 160 1.31 -17.75 17.87
C THR A 160 0.34 -16.90 17.05
N PRO A 161 -0.85 -17.42 16.69
CA PRO A 161 -1.85 -16.64 15.96
C PRO A 161 -2.23 -15.36 16.71
N PHE A 162 -2.41 -14.28 15.97
CA PHE A 162 -2.95 -13.05 16.55
C PHE A 162 -4.38 -13.26 17.03
N PRO A 163 -4.78 -12.65 18.17
CA PRO A 163 -6.16 -12.76 18.65
C PRO A 163 -7.11 -12.17 17.60
N GLU A 164 -8.18 -12.88 17.27
CA GLU A 164 -9.16 -12.48 16.27
C GLU A 164 -9.89 -11.18 16.64
N ASN A 165 -10.19 -11.01 17.96
CA ASN A 165 -10.84 -9.83 18.51
C ASN A 165 -10.03 -9.30 19.71
N PRO A 166 -8.93 -8.56 19.46
CA PRO A 166 -8.18 -7.96 20.56
C PRO A 166 -8.99 -6.83 21.19
N GLU A 167 -8.83 -6.62 22.49
CA GLU A 167 -9.39 -5.44 23.14
C GLU A 167 -8.73 -4.17 22.60
N PHE A 168 -9.51 -3.33 21.92
CA PHE A 168 -9.10 -2.01 21.52
C PHE A 168 -9.30 -1.02 22.65
N SER A 169 -8.35 -0.11 22.81
CA SER A 169 -8.38 0.94 23.81
C SER A 169 -8.33 2.31 23.17
N ASN A 170 -8.93 3.28 23.82
CA ASN A 170 -8.67 4.67 23.48
C ASN A 170 -7.19 4.99 23.69
N ILE A 171 -6.67 5.90 22.87
CA ILE A 171 -5.33 6.41 23.10
C ILE A 171 -5.28 7.09 24.48
N PRO A 172 -4.28 6.80 25.35
CA PRO A 172 -4.21 7.42 26.66
C PRO A 172 -4.02 8.94 26.60
N ASN A 173 -4.47 9.63 27.63
CA ASN A 173 -4.30 11.05 27.76
C ASN A 173 -2.81 11.44 27.68
N GLY A 174 -2.51 12.49 26.93
CA GLY A 174 -1.16 12.99 26.78
C GLY A 174 -0.33 12.32 25.66
N TYR A 175 -0.79 11.21 25.04
CA TYR A 175 -0.01 10.56 24.00
C TYR A 175 0.08 11.36 22.68
N THR A 176 -0.86 12.26 22.43
CA THR A 176 -0.78 13.22 21.32
C THR A 176 -0.04 14.51 21.69
N ALA A 177 0.38 14.66 22.95
CA ALA A 177 1.04 15.86 23.42
C ALA A 177 2.51 15.93 22.99
N LYS A 178 2.99 17.15 22.74
CA LYS A 178 4.39 17.46 22.43
C LYS A 178 5.28 17.33 23.69
N ASN A 179 5.53 16.10 24.12
CA ASN A 179 6.39 15.86 25.28
C ASN A 179 7.87 15.87 24.87
N GLN A 180 8.60 16.89 25.29
CA GLN A 180 10.03 17.04 24.96
C GLN A 180 10.91 15.97 25.61
N ALA A 181 10.50 15.42 26.77
CA ALA A 181 11.26 14.36 27.43
C ALA A 181 11.26 13.04 26.65
N ASN A 182 10.23 12.80 25.83
CA ASN A 182 10.06 11.57 25.03
C ASN A 182 10.48 11.76 23.57
N LYS A 183 10.89 12.98 23.21
CA LYS A 183 11.17 13.35 21.83
C LYS A 183 12.35 12.56 21.27
N GLY A 184 12.15 11.90 20.12
CA GLY A 184 13.17 11.39 19.23
C GLY A 184 13.49 12.39 18.10
N GLU A 185 13.91 11.87 16.96
CA GLU A 185 14.26 12.69 15.80
C GLU A 185 13.26 12.49 14.65
N VAL A 186 13.10 13.55 13.84
CA VAL A 186 12.34 13.49 12.59
C VAL A 186 13.26 13.97 11.50
N GLU A 187 13.57 13.08 10.55
CA GLU A 187 14.47 13.36 9.44
C GLU A 187 13.70 13.36 8.12
N ARG A 188 14.18 14.16 7.18
CA ARG A 188 13.77 14.06 5.77
C ARG A 188 14.80 13.20 5.04
N PHE A 189 14.38 12.07 4.55
CA PHE A 189 15.18 11.14 3.78
C PHE A 189 14.84 11.27 2.30
N GLU A 190 15.83 11.61 1.48
CA GLU A 190 15.70 11.76 0.03
C GLU A 190 16.33 10.57 -0.69
N TYR A 191 15.70 10.13 -1.78
CA TYR A 191 16.16 9.01 -2.60
C TYR A 191 15.71 9.16 -4.04
N GLU A 192 16.46 8.55 -4.96
CA GLU A 192 16.11 8.52 -6.37
C GLU A 192 15.29 7.26 -6.68
N SER A 193 14.25 7.38 -7.49
CA SER A 193 13.41 6.26 -7.91
C SER A 193 13.06 6.31 -9.38
N THR A 194 13.02 5.13 -10.00
CA THR A 194 12.47 4.89 -11.33
C THR A 194 11.17 4.07 -11.30
N GLU A 195 10.75 3.58 -10.12
CA GLU A 195 9.63 2.64 -9.93
C GLU A 195 8.29 3.33 -9.60
N TYR A 196 8.14 4.60 -9.91
CA TYR A 196 7.07 5.45 -9.37
C TYR A 196 5.85 5.64 -10.28
N ILE A 197 5.87 5.26 -11.56
CA ILE A 197 4.76 5.58 -12.49
C ILE A 197 4.22 4.42 -13.30
N SER A 198 4.82 3.25 -13.26
CA SER A 198 4.41 2.14 -14.12
C SER A 198 4.94 0.80 -13.66
N ASP A 199 4.12 -0.24 -13.83
CA ASP A 199 4.53 -1.64 -13.72
C ASP A 199 5.16 -2.18 -15.02
N ASP A 200 5.24 -1.36 -16.08
CA ASP A 200 5.81 -1.76 -17.37
C ASP A 200 7.34 -1.61 -17.32
N GLU A 201 8.02 -2.72 -17.07
CA GLU A 201 9.49 -2.78 -17.03
C GLU A 201 10.15 -2.39 -18.36
N SER A 202 9.41 -2.44 -19.46
CA SER A 202 9.89 -2.01 -20.78
C SER A 202 9.75 -0.50 -21.00
N ALA A 203 8.99 0.20 -20.16
CA ALA A 203 8.87 1.66 -20.23
C ALA A 203 10.14 2.29 -19.69
N LYS A 204 10.78 3.12 -20.50
CA LYS A 204 11.94 3.91 -20.06
C LYS A 204 11.49 4.94 -19.03
N LYS A 205 11.86 4.73 -17.77
CA LYS A 205 11.54 5.62 -16.66
C LYS A 205 12.71 6.58 -16.46
N THR A 206 12.40 7.87 -16.33
CA THR A 206 13.39 8.87 -15.94
C THR A 206 13.48 8.86 -14.40
N PRO A 207 14.68 8.73 -13.82
CA PRO A 207 14.84 8.84 -12.38
C PRO A 207 14.36 10.20 -11.88
N ILE A 208 13.69 10.20 -10.73
CA ILE A 208 13.29 11.43 -10.03
C ILE A 208 13.64 11.33 -8.56
N ASP A 209 13.85 12.49 -7.96
CA ASP A 209 14.03 12.59 -6.52
C ASP A 209 12.69 12.43 -5.81
N ARG A 210 12.68 11.52 -4.86
CA ARG A 210 11.57 11.26 -3.96
C ARG A 210 12.02 11.41 -2.51
N TYR A 211 11.08 11.40 -1.59
CA TYR A 211 11.42 11.55 -0.18
C TYR A 211 10.44 10.84 0.74
N ALA A 212 10.90 10.63 1.96
CA ALA A 212 10.11 10.18 3.09
C ALA A 212 10.49 11.01 4.33
N MET A 213 9.55 11.14 5.27
CA MET A 213 9.90 11.56 6.62
C MET A 213 10.16 10.32 7.47
N VAL A 214 11.23 10.34 8.24
CA VAL A 214 11.64 9.22 9.09
C VAL A 214 11.60 9.66 10.55
N VAL A 215 10.79 8.96 11.33
CA VAL A 215 10.66 9.19 12.77
C VAL A 215 11.49 8.14 13.50
N LEU A 216 12.53 8.59 14.16
CA LEU A 216 13.42 7.77 14.98
C LEU A 216 12.96 7.80 16.44
N PRO A 217 13.08 6.70 17.20
CA PRO A 217 12.80 6.70 18.63
C PRO A 217 13.79 7.59 19.38
N LYS A 218 13.42 7.98 20.61
CA LYS A 218 14.36 8.66 21.51
C LYS A 218 15.59 7.76 21.72
N ASP A 219 16.77 8.35 21.76
CA ASP A 219 18.04 7.65 21.94
C ASP A 219 18.33 6.59 20.85
N TYR A 220 17.87 6.86 19.60
CA TYR A 220 18.23 6.03 18.47
C TYR A 220 19.74 5.83 18.36
N SER A 221 20.16 4.57 18.14
CA SER A 221 21.58 4.21 18.01
C SER A 221 21.81 3.30 16.81
N LYS A 222 22.87 3.54 16.06
CA LYS A 222 23.30 2.65 14.96
C LYS A 222 23.82 1.29 15.46
N THR A 223 24.05 1.12 16.76
CA THR A 223 24.49 -0.16 17.36
C THR A 223 23.31 -1.05 17.79
N LYS A 224 22.10 -0.50 17.90
CA LYS A 224 20.85 -1.22 18.18
C LYS A 224 20.05 -1.34 16.89
N LYS A 225 19.32 -2.44 16.70
CA LYS A 225 18.47 -2.65 15.52
C LYS A 225 16.99 -2.48 15.87
N TYR A 226 16.23 -1.88 14.96
CA TYR A 226 14.84 -1.49 15.16
C TYR A 226 13.92 -2.08 14.09
N PRO A 227 12.74 -2.59 14.44
CA PRO A 227 11.69 -2.89 13.47
C PRO A 227 11.19 -1.61 12.80
N VAL A 228 10.58 -1.75 11.62
CA VAL A 228 10.18 -0.63 10.78
C VAL A 228 8.68 -0.66 10.45
N VAL A 229 8.01 0.47 10.60
CA VAL A 229 6.63 0.69 10.17
C VAL A 229 6.62 1.70 9.03
N TYR A 230 5.99 1.36 7.91
CA TYR A 230 5.74 2.29 6.81
C TYR A 230 4.30 2.80 6.93
N MET A 231 4.11 4.11 7.13
CA MET A 231 2.80 4.72 7.29
C MET A 231 2.46 5.63 6.12
N LEU A 232 1.44 5.25 5.37
CA LEU A 232 1.02 5.88 4.12
C LEU A 232 -0.02 6.97 4.39
N HIS A 233 0.22 8.18 3.85
CA HIS A 233 -0.69 9.32 3.99
C HIS A 233 -1.90 9.25 3.05
N GLY A 234 -2.93 10.05 3.35
CA GLY A 234 -4.15 10.15 2.55
C GLY A 234 -4.01 10.95 1.27
N LEU A 235 -5.09 10.98 0.46
CA LEU A 235 -5.18 11.82 -0.72
C LEU A 235 -5.07 13.29 -0.30
N SER A 236 -4.32 14.08 -1.03
CA SER A 236 -3.97 15.48 -0.75
C SER A 236 -3.18 15.73 0.55
N ASP A 237 -2.71 14.69 1.19
CA ASP A 237 -1.77 14.77 2.32
C ASP A 237 -0.31 14.71 1.86
N THR A 238 0.60 14.90 2.82
CA THR A 238 2.06 14.82 2.63
C THR A 238 2.70 14.05 3.78
N PRO A 239 3.92 13.53 3.64
CA PRO A 239 4.66 12.97 4.76
C PRO A 239 4.77 13.95 5.95
N GLU A 240 5.00 15.23 5.67
CA GLU A 240 5.11 16.28 6.68
C GLU A 240 3.79 16.54 7.43
N SER A 241 2.64 16.42 6.74
CA SER A 241 1.33 16.59 7.38
C SER A 241 1.06 15.49 8.42
N MET A 242 1.64 14.30 8.22
CA MET A 242 1.52 13.21 9.18
C MET A 242 2.36 13.43 10.44
N VAL A 243 3.55 14.01 10.31
CA VAL A 243 4.51 14.20 11.42
C VAL A 243 4.49 15.59 12.06
N GLY A 244 3.54 16.45 11.72
CA GLY A 244 3.38 17.73 12.37
C GLY A 244 4.38 18.81 12.01
N ASN A 245 5.16 18.64 10.94
CA ASN A 245 6.06 19.65 10.37
C ASN A 245 5.53 20.21 9.04
N GLY A 246 4.25 20.00 8.77
CA GLY A 246 3.62 20.38 7.50
C GLY A 246 3.19 21.85 7.44
N ILE A 247 2.95 22.30 6.21
CA ILE A 247 2.50 23.66 5.86
C ILE A 247 1.15 24.03 6.50
N LEU A 248 0.35 23.01 6.84
CA LEU A 248 -0.99 23.15 7.45
C LEU A 248 -0.93 22.99 8.96
N ASN A 249 -0.26 23.91 9.65
CA ASN A 249 -0.22 23.99 11.12
C ASN A 249 -0.02 22.65 11.85
N ASP A 250 1.04 22.49 12.57
CA ASP A 250 1.34 21.40 13.50
C ASP A 250 1.13 19.95 13.00
N GLY A 251 0.60 19.72 11.81
CA GLY A 251 0.30 18.40 11.23
C GLY A 251 -0.51 17.50 12.16
N ALA A 252 -0.56 16.24 11.83
CA ALA A 252 -1.25 15.24 12.65
C ALA A 252 -0.50 14.90 13.94
N GLY A 253 0.83 15.10 13.96
CA GLY A 253 1.63 14.82 15.16
C GLY A 253 1.73 13.35 15.52
N THR A 254 1.66 12.44 14.53
CA THR A 254 1.72 10.99 14.75
C THR A 254 3.01 10.56 15.46
N GLN A 255 4.11 11.27 15.27
CA GLN A 255 5.36 11.00 15.99
C GLN A 255 5.20 11.12 17.52
N TYR A 256 4.33 12.01 18.01
CA TYR A 256 4.09 12.11 19.46
C TYR A 256 3.37 10.88 20.00
N VAL A 257 2.43 10.32 19.23
CA VAL A 257 1.78 9.04 19.58
C VAL A 257 2.83 7.94 19.68
N VAL A 258 3.73 7.83 18.69
CA VAL A 258 4.79 6.84 18.66
C VAL A 258 5.74 7.01 19.85
N TRP A 259 6.30 8.21 20.04
CA TRP A 259 7.28 8.47 21.10
C TRP A 259 6.72 8.29 22.50
N ASN A 260 5.50 8.78 22.75
CA ASN A 260 4.88 8.66 24.05
C ASN A 260 4.47 7.21 24.35
N ALA A 261 3.99 6.46 23.38
CA ALA A 261 3.66 5.04 23.55
C ALA A 261 4.92 4.18 23.80
N ILE A 262 6.04 4.47 23.13
CA ILE A 262 7.32 3.83 23.38
C ILE A 262 7.81 4.15 24.80
N ALA A 263 7.81 5.42 25.19
CA ALA A 263 8.29 5.87 26.49
C ALA A 263 7.50 5.30 27.68
N ASN A 264 6.22 4.99 27.46
CA ASN A 264 5.37 4.35 28.49
C ASN A 264 5.42 2.81 28.44
N GLY A 265 6.21 2.22 27.54
CA GLY A 265 6.37 0.77 27.42
C GLY A 265 5.19 0.03 26.74
N ASP A 266 4.23 0.76 26.17
CA ASP A 266 3.08 0.17 25.45
C ASP A 266 3.47 -0.41 24.09
N VAL A 267 4.49 0.15 23.48
CA VAL A 267 4.91 -0.12 22.09
C VAL A 267 6.41 -0.40 22.08
N LYS A 268 6.82 -1.40 21.32
CA LYS A 268 8.22 -1.70 21.07
C LYS A 268 8.88 -0.54 20.31
N GLU A 269 10.11 -0.19 20.70
CA GLU A 269 10.86 0.82 19.94
C GLU A 269 10.96 0.45 18.46
N CYS A 270 10.57 1.37 17.61
CA CYS A 270 10.56 1.17 16.16
C CYS A 270 10.88 2.48 15.42
N ILE A 271 11.31 2.33 14.17
CA ILE A 271 11.42 3.42 13.20
C ILE A 271 10.08 3.50 12.46
N VAL A 272 9.54 4.70 12.27
CA VAL A 272 8.34 4.91 11.44
C VAL A 272 8.70 5.77 10.24
N VAL A 273 8.46 5.25 9.06
CA VAL A 273 8.77 5.90 7.78
C VAL A 273 7.47 6.33 7.11
N TYR A 274 7.39 7.59 6.74
CA TYR A 274 6.25 8.21 6.05
C TYR A 274 6.67 8.55 4.62
N PRO A 275 6.44 7.67 3.63
CA PRO A 275 6.79 7.95 2.24
C PRO A 275 5.86 8.98 1.61
N CYS A 276 6.34 9.70 0.61
CA CYS A 276 5.48 10.42 -0.32
C CYS A 276 4.69 9.40 -1.15
N VAL A 277 3.40 9.21 -0.84
CA VAL A 277 2.57 8.14 -1.45
C VAL A 277 2.19 8.48 -2.90
N CYS A 278 2.04 9.76 -3.22
CA CYS A 278 1.69 10.19 -4.58
C CYS A 278 2.87 9.97 -5.54
N CYS A 279 2.77 8.98 -6.41
CA CYS A 279 3.79 8.63 -7.40
C CYS A 279 3.55 9.38 -8.72
N ASN A 280 3.61 10.70 -8.69
CA ASN A 280 3.51 11.55 -9.88
C ASN A 280 4.89 11.80 -10.52
N GLU A 281 4.88 12.40 -11.72
CA GLU A 281 6.10 12.70 -12.49
C GLU A 281 7.01 13.76 -11.83
N GLU A 282 6.53 14.44 -10.79
CA GLU A 282 7.28 15.45 -10.04
C GLU A 282 7.92 14.90 -8.76
N GLY A 283 7.62 13.64 -8.38
CA GLY A 283 8.10 13.03 -7.14
C GLY A 283 7.58 13.67 -5.87
N LYS A 284 6.50 14.45 -5.95
CA LYS A 284 5.99 15.31 -4.87
C LYS A 284 4.56 14.97 -4.51
N SER A 285 4.20 15.26 -3.28
CA SER A 285 2.80 15.23 -2.86
C SER A 285 1.96 16.22 -3.67
N SER A 286 0.71 15.87 -3.92
CA SER A 286 -0.25 16.69 -4.64
C SER A 286 -1.47 16.97 -3.77
N PHE A 287 -1.91 18.21 -3.73
CA PHE A 287 -3.15 18.62 -3.04
C PHE A 287 -4.40 18.44 -3.91
N ASN A 288 -4.25 17.98 -5.14
CA ASN A 288 -5.39 17.68 -6.02
C ASN A 288 -6.10 16.41 -5.57
N THR A 289 -7.42 16.37 -5.77
CA THR A 289 -8.28 15.24 -5.40
C THR A 289 -8.97 14.62 -6.61
N ASP A 290 -8.51 14.93 -7.83
CA ASP A 290 -9.08 14.37 -9.06
C ASP A 290 -8.66 12.91 -9.28
N ALA A 291 -9.34 12.25 -10.20
CA ALA A 291 -9.11 10.85 -10.50
C ALA A 291 -7.71 10.56 -11.05
N LYS A 292 -7.05 11.54 -11.67
CA LYS A 292 -5.67 11.40 -12.16
C LYS A 292 -4.70 11.37 -10.98
N THR A 293 -4.85 12.29 -10.03
CA THR A 293 -4.04 12.32 -8.80
C THR A 293 -4.25 11.04 -8.01
N ALA A 294 -5.50 10.57 -7.84
CA ALA A 294 -5.78 9.32 -7.16
C ALA A 294 -5.10 8.10 -7.81
N SER A 295 -4.98 8.06 -9.15
CA SER A 295 -4.31 6.97 -9.85
C SER A 295 -2.79 6.93 -9.67
N TYR A 296 -2.17 8.01 -9.22
CA TYR A 296 -0.74 8.01 -8.90
C TYR A 296 -0.41 7.24 -7.61
N TYR A 297 -1.40 7.04 -6.74
CA TYR A 297 -1.21 6.27 -5.51
C TYR A 297 -1.05 4.78 -5.78
N ASP A 298 -1.65 4.25 -6.87
CA ASP A 298 -1.65 2.82 -7.21
C ASP A 298 -0.24 2.25 -7.46
N TYR A 299 0.76 3.12 -7.71
CA TYR A 299 2.14 2.72 -8.01
C TYR A 299 3.06 2.67 -6.79
N ILE A 300 2.60 3.13 -5.61
CA ILE A 300 3.44 3.17 -4.41
C ILE A 300 4.00 1.82 -4.00
N ILE A 301 3.33 0.72 -4.32
CA ILE A 301 3.80 -0.63 -4.02
C ILE A 301 5.20 -0.90 -4.61
N ASN A 302 5.46 -0.45 -5.84
CA ASN A 302 6.75 -0.64 -6.51
C ASN A 302 7.84 0.25 -5.89
N ASP A 303 7.55 1.53 -5.74
CA ASP A 303 8.47 2.49 -5.15
C ASP A 303 8.84 2.10 -3.72
N LEU A 304 7.84 1.76 -2.90
CA LEU A 304 8.04 1.34 -1.51
C LEU A 304 8.90 0.08 -1.44
N THR A 305 8.52 -0.97 -2.16
CA THR A 305 9.12 -2.30 -1.93
C THR A 305 10.43 -2.53 -2.69
N LYS A 306 10.64 -1.86 -3.82
CA LYS A 306 11.83 -2.05 -4.66
C LYS A 306 12.91 -1.01 -4.41
N VAL A 307 12.54 0.19 -3.93
CA VAL A 307 13.47 1.32 -3.79
C VAL A 307 13.58 1.80 -2.35
N LEU A 308 12.48 2.29 -1.76
CA LEU A 308 12.52 2.93 -0.45
C LEU A 308 12.92 1.96 0.67
N MET A 309 12.31 0.77 0.75
CA MET A 309 12.64 -0.20 1.81
C MET A 309 14.12 -0.62 1.78
N PRO A 310 14.73 -0.98 0.63
CA PRO A 310 16.17 -1.22 0.55
C PRO A 310 17.02 -0.01 0.97
N ALA A 311 16.61 1.21 0.57
CA ALA A 311 17.34 2.43 0.92
C ALA A 311 17.27 2.73 2.44
N ILE A 312 16.12 2.57 3.07
CA ILE A 312 15.96 2.70 4.53
C ILE A 312 16.80 1.64 5.27
N ASN A 313 16.78 0.39 4.81
CA ASN A 313 17.57 -0.68 5.41
C ASN A 313 19.09 -0.45 5.29
N LYS A 314 19.53 0.27 4.27
CA LYS A 314 20.92 0.65 4.08
C LYS A 314 21.34 1.80 4.99
N GLU A 315 20.47 2.81 5.16
CA GLU A 315 20.80 4.04 5.89
C GLU A 315 20.62 3.89 7.41
N TYR A 316 19.55 3.23 7.83
CA TYR A 316 19.18 3.11 9.24
C TYR A 316 19.46 1.70 9.78
N SER A 317 19.63 1.61 11.10
CA SER A 317 19.88 0.34 11.79
C SER A 317 18.58 -0.44 11.97
N THR A 318 18.13 -1.09 10.91
CA THR A 318 16.87 -1.83 10.87
C THR A 318 17.03 -3.31 11.18
N LEU A 319 16.01 -3.90 11.81
CA LEU A 319 15.74 -5.32 11.74
C LEU A 319 15.10 -5.63 10.39
N THR A 320 15.64 -6.62 9.68
CA THR A 320 15.07 -7.09 8.40
C THR A 320 14.15 -8.29 8.63
N GLY A 321 13.40 -8.65 7.59
CA GLY A 321 12.42 -9.74 7.63
C GLY A 321 11.00 -9.22 7.90
N ARG A 322 10.03 -10.00 7.41
CA ARG A 322 8.63 -9.62 7.52
C ARG A 322 8.13 -9.44 8.94
N GLU A 323 8.65 -10.24 9.87
CA GLU A 323 8.30 -10.20 11.30
C GLU A 323 8.69 -8.88 11.98
N ASN A 324 9.61 -8.14 11.38
CA ASN A 324 10.10 -6.84 11.84
C ASN A 324 9.60 -5.68 10.97
N THR A 325 8.68 -5.94 10.03
CA THR A 325 8.21 -4.92 9.08
C THR A 325 6.70 -4.89 9.03
N ALA A 326 6.14 -3.68 9.11
CA ALA A 326 4.70 -3.46 9.04
C ALA A 326 4.38 -2.29 8.09
N VAL A 327 3.18 -2.31 7.51
CA VAL A 327 2.63 -1.23 6.70
C VAL A 327 1.27 -0.82 7.22
N CYS A 328 1.04 0.47 7.33
CA CYS A 328 -0.27 1.01 7.70
C CYS A 328 -0.55 2.30 6.93
N GLY A 329 -1.79 2.76 6.93
CA GLY A 329 -2.10 4.00 6.23
C GLY A 329 -3.50 4.51 6.48
N PHE A 330 -3.68 5.80 6.18
CA PHE A 330 -4.92 6.53 6.35
C PHE A 330 -5.56 6.84 4.99
N SER A 331 -6.89 6.70 4.88
CA SER A 331 -7.65 7.08 3.69
C SER A 331 -7.12 6.39 2.42
N MET A 332 -6.63 7.13 1.43
CA MET A 332 -5.95 6.58 0.25
C MET A 332 -4.75 5.72 0.65
N GLY A 333 -3.96 6.13 1.63
CA GLY A 333 -2.87 5.30 2.17
C GLY A 333 -3.38 3.99 2.78
N GLY A 334 -4.56 3.97 3.41
CA GLY A 334 -5.20 2.75 3.90
C GLY A 334 -5.66 1.83 2.76
N ARG A 335 -6.14 2.39 1.66
CA ARG A 335 -6.45 1.66 0.41
C ARG A 335 -5.21 0.98 -0.15
N GLU A 336 -4.10 1.72 -0.26
CA GLU A 336 -2.83 1.17 -0.75
C GLU A 336 -2.24 0.15 0.22
N THR A 337 -2.41 0.35 1.52
CA THR A 337 -1.97 -0.60 2.54
C THR A 337 -2.60 -1.98 2.36
N LEU A 338 -3.90 -2.07 2.05
CA LEU A 338 -4.53 -3.35 1.74
C LEU A 338 -3.94 -3.99 0.48
N ASN A 339 -3.78 -3.20 -0.58
CA ASN A 339 -3.19 -3.65 -1.83
C ASN A 339 -1.75 -4.19 -1.64
N ILE A 340 -0.92 -3.45 -0.92
CA ILE A 340 0.48 -3.81 -0.64
C ILE A 340 0.55 -5.06 0.25
N GLY A 341 -0.18 -5.07 1.37
CA GLY A 341 -0.11 -6.13 2.35
C GLY A 341 -0.56 -7.49 1.81
N ILE A 342 -1.62 -7.53 1.00
CA ILE A 342 -2.11 -8.78 0.36
C ILE A 342 -1.18 -9.23 -0.77
N ARG A 343 -0.55 -8.31 -1.49
CA ARG A 343 0.37 -8.67 -2.60
C ARG A 343 1.77 -9.03 -2.13
N ARG A 344 2.19 -8.52 -0.98
CA ARG A 344 3.54 -8.70 -0.44
C ARG A 344 3.52 -9.21 1.01
N PRO A 345 2.82 -10.32 1.28
CA PRO A 345 2.82 -10.93 2.61
C PRO A 345 4.21 -11.43 3.02
N ASP A 346 5.11 -11.61 2.05
CA ASP A 346 6.53 -11.91 2.23
C ASP A 346 7.32 -10.77 2.90
N LEU A 347 6.82 -9.53 2.86
CA LEU A 347 7.49 -8.36 3.41
C LEU A 347 6.87 -7.83 4.70
N PHE A 348 5.60 -8.09 4.97
CA PHE A 348 4.88 -7.44 6.07
C PHE A 348 4.14 -8.45 6.95
N SER A 349 4.38 -8.40 8.26
CA SER A 349 3.59 -9.16 9.25
C SER A 349 2.47 -8.34 9.88
N GLY A 350 2.48 -7.02 9.72
CA GLY A 350 1.45 -6.10 10.19
C GLY A 350 0.86 -5.27 9.06
N ILE A 351 -0.47 -5.20 8.98
CA ILE A 351 -1.24 -4.45 7.96
C ILE A 351 -2.31 -3.64 8.68
N GLY A 352 -2.16 -2.31 8.74
CA GLY A 352 -3.05 -1.40 9.46
C GLY A 352 -3.82 -0.46 8.53
N LEU A 353 -5.14 -0.59 8.44
CA LEU A 353 -6.00 0.24 7.61
C LEU A 353 -6.78 1.22 8.50
N PHE A 354 -6.56 2.52 8.33
CA PHE A 354 -7.23 3.56 9.10
C PHE A 354 -8.14 4.38 8.18
N ASN A 355 -9.45 4.30 8.38
CA ASN A 355 -10.45 4.89 7.50
C ASN A 355 -10.13 4.67 6.01
N PRO A 356 -9.86 3.43 5.55
CA PRO A 356 -9.38 3.18 4.20
C PRO A 356 -10.36 3.64 3.14
N ALA A 357 -9.85 4.33 2.11
CA ALA A 357 -10.62 4.82 0.98
C ALA A 357 -11.14 3.66 0.10
N PRO A 358 -12.23 3.88 -0.68
CA PRO A 358 -12.75 2.90 -1.62
C PRO A 358 -11.76 2.61 -2.76
N GLY A 359 -11.94 1.46 -3.42
CA GLY A 359 -11.24 1.13 -4.67
C GLY A 359 -10.15 0.08 -4.55
N ALA A 360 -9.75 -0.38 -3.34
CA ALA A 360 -8.73 -1.42 -3.19
C ALA A 360 -9.14 -2.76 -3.85
N LEU A 361 -10.45 -3.04 -3.96
CA LEU A 361 -10.98 -4.29 -4.51
C LEU A 361 -11.68 -4.13 -5.88
N ASP A 362 -11.47 -3.01 -6.57
CA ASP A 362 -12.13 -2.71 -7.84
C ASP A 362 -11.43 -3.33 -9.05
N GLY A 363 -10.29 -3.97 -8.85
CA GLY A 363 -9.47 -4.53 -9.93
C GLY A 363 -8.72 -3.45 -10.73
N GLY A 364 -8.24 -3.82 -11.89
CA GLY A 364 -7.34 -2.95 -12.66
C GLY A 364 -5.90 -3.10 -12.16
N ASP A 365 -5.32 -2.03 -11.66
CA ASP A 365 -4.00 -2.05 -11.03
C ASP A 365 -4.11 -2.36 -9.51
N MET A 366 -5.35 -2.42 -8.97
CA MET A 366 -5.68 -2.81 -7.60
C MET A 366 -6.15 -4.28 -7.51
N LEU A 367 -6.36 -4.76 -6.28
CA LEU A 367 -6.90 -6.10 -6.03
C LEU A 367 -8.33 -6.26 -6.58
N THR A 368 -8.75 -7.49 -6.71
CA THR A 368 -10.16 -7.90 -6.75
C THR A 368 -10.45 -8.73 -5.50
N LYS A 369 -11.72 -9.00 -5.21
CA LYS A 369 -12.09 -9.92 -4.12
C LYS A 369 -11.47 -11.32 -4.29
N ALA A 370 -11.25 -11.76 -5.53
CA ALA A 370 -10.62 -13.05 -5.82
C ALA A 370 -9.10 -13.07 -5.52
N ASP A 371 -8.49 -11.91 -5.40
CA ASP A 371 -7.08 -11.77 -5.06
C ASP A 371 -6.85 -11.74 -3.53
N LEU A 372 -7.92 -11.69 -2.71
CA LEU A 372 -7.82 -11.78 -1.26
C LEU A 372 -7.46 -13.20 -0.85
N LYS A 373 -6.15 -13.45 -0.81
CA LYS A 373 -5.57 -14.74 -0.41
C LYS A 373 -4.25 -14.49 0.31
N LEU A 374 -4.08 -15.18 1.42
CA LEU A 374 -2.78 -15.36 2.07
C LEU A 374 -2.44 -16.84 2.03
N ALA A 375 -1.18 -17.16 1.73
CA ALA A 375 -0.70 -18.53 1.83
C ALA A 375 -0.73 -18.99 3.30
N ASP A 376 -0.83 -20.30 3.53
CA ASP A 376 -0.96 -20.90 4.87
C ASP A 376 0.16 -20.45 5.83
N GLU A 377 1.35 -20.26 5.30
CA GLU A 377 2.51 -19.76 6.07
C GLU A 377 2.35 -18.32 6.58
N TYR A 378 1.49 -17.51 5.95
CA TYR A 378 1.25 -16.12 6.31
C TYR A 378 -0.05 -15.88 7.06
N ILE A 379 -1.07 -16.72 6.85
CA ILE A 379 -2.43 -16.46 7.33
C ILE A 379 -2.50 -16.31 8.86
N ASN A 380 -1.75 -17.12 9.61
CA ASN A 380 -1.70 -17.09 11.07
C ASN A 380 -0.57 -16.19 11.63
N SER A 381 0.28 -15.65 10.79
CA SER A 381 1.42 -14.81 11.16
C SER A 381 1.31 -13.38 10.63
N THR A 382 0.16 -13.00 10.09
CA THR A 382 -0.14 -11.63 9.63
C THR A 382 -1.21 -11.01 10.50
N TYR A 383 -0.91 -9.88 11.12
CA TYR A 383 -1.90 -9.09 11.86
C TYR A 383 -2.52 -8.04 10.95
N ILE A 384 -3.84 -8.12 10.74
CA ILE A 384 -4.59 -7.13 9.96
C ILE A 384 -5.56 -6.41 10.86
N GLN A 385 -5.46 -5.08 10.93
CA GLN A 385 -6.36 -4.20 11.68
C GLN A 385 -7.06 -3.21 10.76
N ILE A 386 -8.36 -3.10 10.90
CA ILE A 386 -9.16 -2.08 10.24
C ILE A 386 -9.75 -1.17 11.31
N THR A 387 -9.47 0.13 11.22
CA THR A 387 -10.05 1.15 12.09
C THR A 387 -10.96 2.04 11.28
N LYS A 388 -12.19 2.25 11.77
CA LYS A 388 -13.19 3.13 11.18
C LYS A 388 -13.55 4.24 12.15
N GLY A 389 -13.69 5.46 11.67
CA GLY A 389 -14.37 6.52 12.40
C GLY A 389 -15.89 6.32 12.37
N ALA A 390 -16.53 6.32 13.53
CA ALA A 390 -17.95 6.01 13.68
C ALA A 390 -18.87 6.94 12.88
N THR A 391 -18.45 8.19 12.67
CA THR A 391 -19.22 9.20 11.92
C THR A 391 -18.53 9.58 10.60
N ASP A 392 -17.59 8.77 10.12
CA ASP A 392 -16.88 9.06 8.86
C ASP A 392 -17.79 8.88 7.65
N THR A 393 -18.20 9.99 7.03
CA THR A 393 -19.00 10.03 5.81
C THR A 393 -18.15 10.11 4.53
N VAL A 394 -16.84 10.37 4.64
CA VAL A 394 -15.93 10.47 3.47
C VAL A 394 -15.72 9.10 2.86
N VAL A 395 -15.40 8.11 3.67
CA VAL A 395 -15.24 6.72 3.22
C VAL A 395 -16.48 5.84 3.48
N GLY A 396 -17.42 6.32 4.27
CA GLY A 396 -18.71 5.69 4.54
C GLY A 396 -18.56 4.26 5.07
N SER A 397 -19.24 3.30 4.40
CA SER A 397 -19.21 1.88 4.77
C SER A 397 -17.97 1.13 4.27
N ASN A 398 -17.05 1.79 3.58
CA ASN A 398 -15.95 1.11 2.89
C ASN A 398 -15.02 0.31 3.84
N PRO A 399 -14.64 0.81 5.03
CA PRO A 399 -13.86 0.02 5.98
C PRO A 399 -14.57 -1.29 6.38
N THR A 400 -15.89 -1.24 6.62
CA THR A 400 -16.72 -2.42 6.91
C THR A 400 -16.78 -3.38 5.73
N ASN A 401 -16.82 -2.86 4.49
CA ASN A 401 -16.83 -3.68 3.28
C ASN A 401 -15.51 -4.46 3.12
N TYR A 402 -14.37 -3.85 3.46
CA TYR A 402 -13.08 -4.54 3.44
C TYR A 402 -12.99 -5.60 4.53
N TYR A 403 -13.45 -5.29 5.74
CA TYR A 403 -13.54 -6.29 6.82
C TYR A 403 -14.34 -7.51 6.39
N ASN A 404 -15.56 -7.29 5.88
CA ASN A 404 -16.42 -8.38 5.42
C ASN A 404 -15.81 -9.18 4.27
N ALA A 405 -15.09 -8.52 3.35
CA ALA A 405 -14.44 -9.17 2.23
C ALA A 405 -13.26 -10.06 2.69
N LEU A 406 -12.45 -9.59 3.63
CA LEU A 406 -11.35 -10.35 4.24
C LEU A 406 -11.90 -11.56 5.02
N LYS A 407 -12.93 -11.38 5.84
CA LYS A 407 -13.58 -12.49 6.57
C LYS A 407 -14.18 -13.53 5.62
N ALA A 408 -14.85 -13.10 4.55
CA ALA A 408 -15.39 -14.00 3.54
C ALA A 408 -14.30 -14.77 2.77
N ALA A 409 -13.09 -14.23 2.69
CA ALA A 409 -11.92 -14.88 2.12
C ALA A 409 -11.17 -15.78 3.13
N GLY A 410 -11.66 -15.91 4.37
CA GLY A 410 -11.01 -16.69 5.43
C GLY A 410 -9.76 -16.04 6.02
N ILE A 411 -9.53 -14.74 5.76
CA ILE A 411 -8.35 -14.01 6.26
C ILE A 411 -8.68 -13.40 7.63
N PRO A 412 -7.98 -13.79 8.73
CA PRO A 412 -8.17 -13.22 10.04
C PRO A 412 -7.88 -11.72 10.05
N CYS A 413 -8.81 -10.92 10.55
CA CYS A 413 -8.62 -9.48 10.69
C CYS A 413 -9.45 -8.92 11.83
N SER A 414 -8.95 -7.87 12.47
CA SER A 414 -9.61 -7.16 13.55
C SER A 414 -10.29 -5.90 13.01
N TYR A 415 -11.48 -5.59 13.53
CA TYR A 415 -12.23 -4.40 13.18
C TYR A 415 -12.49 -3.55 14.42
N TYR A 416 -12.17 -2.27 14.32
CA TYR A 416 -12.33 -1.31 15.40
C TYR A 416 -13.04 -0.06 14.90
N GLU A 417 -14.19 0.25 15.50
CA GLU A 417 -14.92 1.48 15.27
C GLU A 417 -14.74 2.43 16.46
N THR A 418 -14.36 3.68 16.20
CA THR A 418 -14.08 4.66 17.24
C THR A 418 -14.78 5.99 16.98
N MET A 419 -15.21 6.66 18.05
CA MET A 419 -15.62 8.06 18.00
C MET A 419 -14.43 9.00 17.80
N GLY A 420 -13.19 8.53 17.98
CA GLY A 420 -11.97 9.26 17.65
C GLY A 420 -11.86 10.63 18.30
N GLY A 421 -12.41 10.78 19.50
CA GLY A 421 -12.19 11.97 20.30
C GLY A 421 -10.74 12.00 20.82
N ASP A 422 -10.09 13.18 20.80
CA ASP A 422 -8.95 13.35 21.67
C ASP A 422 -9.41 13.32 23.14
N PRO A 423 -8.49 13.14 24.09
CA PRO A 423 -8.86 13.14 25.52
C PRO A 423 -9.55 14.44 26.00
N ALA A 424 -9.41 15.54 25.24
CA ALA A 424 -10.10 16.79 25.48
C ALA A 424 -11.49 16.86 24.82
N GLY A 425 -12.01 15.73 24.29
CA GLY A 425 -13.32 15.62 23.68
C GLY A 425 -13.43 16.23 22.28
N LYS A 426 -12.31 16.56 21.64
CA LYS A 426 -12.29 17.05 20.24
C LYS A 426 -12.20 15.88 19.29
N GLY A 427 -13.08 15.85 18.32
CA GLY A 427 -13.19 14.78 17.34
C GLY A 427 -14.49 13.99 17.55
N ASN A 428 -15.09 13.58 16.48
CA ASN A 428 -16.42 12.97 16.48
C ASN A 428 -16.46 11.68 15.63
N GLY A 429 -15.33 11.00 15.50
CA GLY A 429 -15.24 9.79 14.68
C GLY A 429 -15.33 10.04 13.18
N GLY A 430 -15.08 11.26 12.72
CA GLY A 430 -15.06 11.62 11.29
C GLY A 430 -13.74 11.23 10.60
N HIS A 431 -13.50 11.83 9.42
CA HIS A 431 -12.31 11.55 8.60
C HIS A 431 -11.10 12.42 9.05
N TRP A 432 -10.61 12.20 10.27
CA TRP A 432 -9.64 13.08 10.92
C TRP A 432 -8.48 12.33 11.59
N ALA A 433 -7.44 13.09 11.91
CA ALA A 433 -6.25 12.61 12.62
C ALA A 433 -6.57 11.86 13.92
N THR A 434 -7.56 12.29 14.67
CA THR A 434 -7.97 11.63 15.91
C THR A 434 -8.31 10.15 15.71
N VAL A 435 -8.93 9.77 14.59
CA VAL A 435 -9.26 8.37 14.29
C VAL A 435 -8.00 7.55 14.01
N TYR A 436 -7.12 8.03 13.15
CA TYR A 436 -5.93 7.26 12.84
C TYR A 436 -4.86 7.31 13.94
N HIS A 437 -4.90 8.24 14.88
CA HIS A 437 -4.11 8.15 16.12
C HIS A 437 -4.52 6.93 16.97
N HIS A 438 -5.83 6.72 17.18
CA HIS A 438 -6.35 5.52 17.84
C HIS A 438 -5.98 4.25 17.08
N GLY A 439 -6.13 4.28 15.74
CA GLY A 439 -5.75 3.19 14.86
C GLY A 439 -4.27 2.84 14.99
N LEU A 440 -3.39 3.83 14.86
CA LEU A 440 -1.94 3.68 14.96
C LEU A 440 -1.51 3.13 16.33
N TYR A 441 -2.00 3.72 17.43
CA TYR A 441 -1.70 3.26 18.79
C TYR A 441 -2.06 1.79 18.99
N ASN A 442 -3.28 1.40 18.64
CA ASN A 442 -3.74 0.01 18.77
C ASN A 442 -2.98 -0.94 17.85
N PHE A 443 -2.60 -0.50 16.67
CA PHE A 443 -1.81 -1.28 15.73
C PHE A 443 -0.40 -1.53 16.26
N LEU A 444 0.30 -0.49 16.69
CA LEU A 444 1.66 -0.58 17.21
C LEU A 444 1.78 -1.47 18.46
N LYS A 445 0.76 -1.48 19.33
CA LYS A 445 0.71 -2.36 20.51
C LYS A 445 0.70 -3.85 20.16
N ARG A 446 0.39 -4.23 18.93
CA ARG A 446 0.13 -5.63 18.53
C ARG A 446 1.16 -6.21 17.58
N ILE A 447 1.90 -5.36 16.91
CA ILE A 447 2.98 -5.77 16.01
C ILE A 447 4.32 -5.88 16.75
N PHE A 448 5.26 -6.63 16.20
CA PHE A 448 6.64 -6.77 16.69
C PHE A 448 6.77 -7.34 18.11
N LYS A 449 5.91 -8.29 18.48
CA LYS A 449 5.94 -8.96 19.79
C LYS A 449 7.11 -9.93 19.92
#